data_df55ceca1aebfbc17b8796d16d1a9b1f
#
_entry.id   df55ceca1aebfbc17b8796d16d1a9b1f
#
_cell.length_a   1.000
_cell.length_b   1.000
_cell.length_c   1.000
_cell.angle_alpha   90.00
_cell.angle_beta   90.00
_cell.angle_gamma   90.00
#
_symmetry.space_group_name_H-M   'P 1'
#
loop_
_entity.id
_entity.type
_entity.pdbx_description
1 polymer ?
#
loop_
_entity_poly.entity_id
_entity_poly.type
_entity_poly.pdbx_seq_one_letter_code
_entity_poly.pdbx_strand_id
1 'polypeptide(L)'
;MECYQAIVEKIISGGRHGPYAVARSDKLGSITFSLNDNVWREEDWPEPGTYVMLSQVRKKRAGWRAQHGRFIEPADEQPATESERSKEK
;
A
#
# COMPACT_ATOMS: atom_id res chain seq x y z
N MET A 1 14.23 -2.24 6.57
CA MET A 1 12.82 -2.62 6.48
C MET A 1 12.33 -2.40 5.06
N GLU A 2 11.70 -3.40 4.51
CA GLU A 2 11.28 -3.32 3.11
C GLU A 2 9.90 -2.69 2.97
N CYS A 3 9.73 -1.96 1.90
CA CYS A 3 8.45 -1.41 1.53
C CYS A 3 8.07 -1.97 0.17
N TYR A 4 6.78 -2.22 -0.02
CA TYR A 4 6.28 -2.78 -1.26
C TYR A 4 5.25 -1.84 -1.86
N GLN A 5 5.44 -1.49 -3.10
CA GLN A 5 4.44 -0.74 -3.84
C GLN A 5 3.35 -1.70 -4.30
N ALA A 6 2.12 -1.32 -4.10
CA ALA A 6 0.99 -2.17 -4.47
C ALA A 6 -0.14 -1.30 -4.97
N ILE A 7 -0.99 -1.91 -5.78
CA ILE A 7 -2.19 -1.23 -6.26
C ILE A 7 -3.39 -1.81 -5.53
N VAL A 8 -4.23 -0.93 -5.01
CA VAL A 8 -5.41 -1.36 -4.28
C VAL A 8 -6.41 -1.95 -5.27
N GLU A 9 -6.90 -3.13 -4.96
CA GLU A 9 -7.87 -3.81 -5.82
C GLU A 9 -9.29 -3.62 -5.31
N LYS A 10 -9.47 -3.63 -4.00
CA LYS A 10 -10.81 -3.45 -3.43
C LYS A 10 -10.71 -3.09 -1.96
N ILE A 11 -11.78 -2.48 -1.48
CA ILE A 11 -11.94 -2.12 -0.08
C ILE A 11 -13.10 -2.91 0.46
N ILE A 12 -12.89 -3.54 1.60
CA ILE A 12 -13.96 -4.27 2.28
C ILE A 12 -14.28 -3.50 3.55
N SER A 13 -15.47 -2.90 3.58
CA SER A 13 -15.82 -1.99 4.65
C SER A 13 -16.63 -2.63 5.76
N GLY A 14 -17.12 -3.83 5.56
CA GLY A 14 -17.88 -4.50 6.59
C GLY A 14 -17.07 -5.63 7.19
N GLY A 15 -17.67 -6.34 8.13
CA GLY A 15 -17.06 -7.53 8.63
C GLY A 15 -16.65 -7.42 10.07
N ARG A 16 -16.31 -8.57 10.61
CA ARG A 16 -16.02 -8.72 12.02
C ARG A 16 -14.77 -7.96 12.45
N HIS A 17 -13.79 -7.92 11.57
CA HIS A 17 -12.49 -7.36 11.94
C HIS A 17 -12.31 -5.92 11.49
N GLY A 18 -13.39 -5.27 11.07
CA GLY A 18 -13.33 -3.89 10.63
C GLY A 18 -12.91 -3.77 9.18
N PRO A 19 -12.80 -2.55 8.69
CA PRO A 19 -12.49 -2.34 7.28
C PRO A 19 -11.04 -2.71 6.97
N TYR A 20 -10.85 -3.22 5.76
CA TYR A 20 -9.51 -3.52 5.29
C TYR A 20 -9.48 -3.42 3.78
N ALA A 21 -8.27 -3.38 3.25
CA ALA A 21 -8.05 -3.26 1.81
C ALA A 21 -7.27 -4.47 1.31
N VAL A 22 -7.51 -4.80 0.05
CA VAL A 22 -6.74 -5.81 -0.65
C VAL A 22 -5.98 -5.12 -1.77
N ALA A 23 -4.67 -5.30 -1.80
CA ALA A 23 -3.82 -4.71 -2.82
C ALA A 23 -2.97 -5.79 -3.44
N ARG A 24 -2.44 -5.49 -4.62
CA ARG A 24 -1.59 -6.44 -5.34
C ARG A 24 -0.22 -5.82 -5.57
N SER A 25 0.80 -6.56 -5.17
CA SER A 25 2.17 -6.16 -5.40
C SER A 25 2.77 -7.08 -6.46
N ASP A 26 3.71 -6.55 -7.21
CA ASP A 26 4.40 -7.35 -8.23
C ASP A 26 5.25 -8.45 -7.61
N LYS A 27 5.72 -8.23 -6.40
CA LYS A 27 6.64 -9.17 -5.79
C LYS A 27 5.94 -10.23 -4.95
N LEU A 28 4.87 -9.84 -4.27
CA LEU A 28 4.23 -10.74 -3.32
C LEU A 28 2.83 -11.17 -3.72
N GLY A 29 2.24 -10.54 -4.73
CA GLY A 29 0.86 -10.82 -5.07
C GLY A 29 -0.08 -10.09 -4.13
N SER A 30 -1.13 -10.74 -3.69
CA SER A 30 -2.14 -10.11 -2.85
C SER A 30 -1.62 -9.83 -1.46
N ILE A 31 -1.84 -8.60 -1.00
CA ILE A 31 -1.48 -8.18 0.36
C ILE A 31 -2.71 -7.50 0.93
N THR A 32 -3.10 -7.89 2.15
CA THR A 32 -4.18 -7.20 2.84
C THR A 32 -3.61 -6.28 3.91
N PHE A 33 -4.35 -5.24 4.23
CA PHE A 33 -3.97 -4.37 5.34
C PHE A 33 -5.22 -3.71 5.92
N SER A 34 -5.18 -3.53 7.24
CA SER A 34 -6.30 -2.91 7.94
C SER A 34 -6.36 -1.43 7.62
N LEU A 35 -7.55 -0.87 7.65
CA LEU A 35 -7.75 0.56 7.44
C LEU A 35 -7.91 1.32 8.75
N ASN A 36 -7.59 0.68 9.87
CA ASN A 36 -7.63 1.40 11.13
C ASN A 36 -6.37 2.27 11.29
N ASP A 37 -6.41 3.17 12.26
CA ASP A 37 -5.37 4.17 12.42
C ASP A 37 -4.00 3.62 12.75
N ASN A 38 -3.94 2.40 13.25
CA ASN A 38 -2.65 1.80 13.59
C ASN A 38 -1.91 1.31 12.36
N VAL A 39 -2.62 1.03 11.29
CA VAL A 39 -2.03 0.49 10.09
C VAL A 39 -2.06 1.52 8.96
N TRP A 40 -3.24 2.07 8.66
CA TRP A 40 -3.38 3.08 7.62
C TRP A 40 -3.48 4.44 8.30
N ARG A 41 -2.44 5.22 8.19
CA ARG A 41 -2.33 6.45 8.97
C ARG A 41 -2.64 7.70 8.16
N GLU A 42 -3.15 7.53 6.95
CA GLU A 42 -3.56 8.67 6.16
C GLU A 42 -4.98 9.07 6.53
N GLU A 43 -5.30 10.31 6.23
CA GLU A 43 -6.60 10.84 6.56
C GLU A 43 -7.71 10.21 5.72
N ASP A 44 -7.41 9.96 4.45
CA ASP A 44 -8.37 9.36 3.54
C ASP A 44 -8.04 7.91 3.28
N TRP A 45 -9.06 7.10 3.05
CA TRP A 45 -8.87 5.72 2.67
C TRP A 45 -8.43 5.65 1.20
N PRO A 46 -7.64 4.65 0.85
CA PRO A 46 -7.29 4.46 -0.55
C PRO A 46 -8.48 3.91 -1.31
N GLU A 47 -8.54 4.19 -2.60
CA GLU A 47 -9.60 3.67 -3.46
C GLU A 47 -9.02 2.63 -4.40
N PRO A 48 -9.88 1.75 -4.94
CA PRO A 48 -9.41 0.80 -5.95
C PRO A 48 -8.71 1.53 -7.09
N GLY A 49 -7.56 1.01 -7.49
CA GLY A 49 -6.74 1.65 -8.51
C GLY A 49 -5.68 2.58 -7.96
N THR A 50 -5.67 2.82 -6.67
CA THR A 50 -4.70 3.71 -6.04
C THR A 50 -3.44 2.92 -5.70
N TYR A 51 -2.29 3.52 -5.97
CA TYR A 51 -1.02 2.92 -5.54
C TYR A 51 -0.71 3.32 -4.12
N VAL A 52 -0.25 2.35 -3.36
CA VAL A 52 0.07 2.56 -1.95
C VAL A 52 1.42 1.92 -1.65
N MET A 53 2.04 2.38 -0.58
CA MET A 53 3.28 1.81 -0.10
C MET A 53 3.00 1.04 1.18
N LEU A 54 3.36 -0.23 1.20
CA LEU A 54 3.09 -1.12 2.32
C LEU A 54 4.39 -1.58 2.93
N SER A 55 4.44 -1.63 4.24
CA SER A 55 5.66 -2.03 4.93
C SER A 55 5.32 -2.98 6.06
N GLN A 56 6.36 -3.61 6.60
CA GLN A 56 6.22 -4.61 7.65
C GLN A 56 5.24 -5.70 7.22
N VAL A 57 5.45 -6.21 6.01
CA VAL A 57 4.59 -7.23 5.44
C VAL A 57 5.00 -8.57 6.00
N ARG A 58 4.03 -9.33 6.50
CA ARG A 58 4.27 -10.62 7.10
C ARG A 58 3.37 -11.66 6.47
N LYS A 59 3.88 -12.88 6.38
CA LYS A 59 3.08 -13.97 5.86
C LYS A 59 2.18 -14.50 6.96
N LYS A 60 0.88 -14.57 6.66
CA LYS A 60 -0.11 -15.13 7.55
C LYS A 60 -0.73 -16.34 6.89
N ARG A 61 -1.59 -17.02 7.62
CA ARG A 61 -2.26 -18.20 7.07
C ARG A 61 -3.03 -17.90 5.79
N ALA A 62 -3.66 -16.74 5.75
CA ALA A 62 -4.49 -16.35 4.61
C ALA A 62 -3.70 -15.59 3.53
N GLY A 63 -2.40 -15.42 3.70
CA GLY A 63 -1.57 -14.70 2.75
C GLY A 63 -0.79 -13.59 3.41
N TRP A 64 -0.34 -12.66 2.59
CA TRP A 64 0.50 -11.57 3.11
C TRP A 64 -0.35 -10.50 3.76
N ARG A 65 0.17 -9.91 4.81
CA ARG A 65 -0.52 -8.84 5.52
C ARG A 65 0.49 -7.76 5.90
N ALA A 66 0.16 -6.51 5.56
CA ALA A 66 1.00 -5.38 5.90
C ALA A 66 0.61 -4.80 7.24
N GLN A 67 1.59 -4.33 7.99
CA GLN A 67 1.36 -3.71 9.28
C GLN A 67 1.29 -2.19 9.17
N HIS A 68 1.75 -1.64 8.05
CA HIS A 68 1.70 -0.19 7.80
C HIS A 68 1.42 0.05 6.34
N GLY A 69 0.64 1.09 6.07
CA GLY A 69 0.34 1.48 4.70
C GLY A 69 0.18 2.98 4.62
N ARG A 70 0.51 3.54 3.46
CA ARG A 70 0.35 4.97 3.20
C ARG A 70 0.28 5.19 1.71
N PHE A 71 -0.18 6.37 1.33
CA PHE A 71 -0.13 6.75 -0.09
C PHE A 71 1.32 6.89 -0.53
N ILE A 72 1.52 6.73 -1.82
CA ILE A 72 2.85 6.93 -2.40
C ILE A 72 3.02 8.43 -2.62
N GLU A 73 4.13 8.95 -2.11
CA GLU A 73 4.45 10.36 -2.26
C GLU A 73 5.37 10.54 -3.46
N PRO A 74 5.48 11.76 -3.98
CA PRO A 74 6.37 11.98 -5.12
C PRO A 74 7.80 11.51 -4.88
N ALA A 75 8.28 11.60 -3.66
CA ALA A 75 9.64 11.13 -3.36
C ALA A 75 9.77 9.63 -3.52
N ASP A 76 8.68 8.89 -3.26
CA ASP A 76 8.70 7.43 -3.40
C ASP A 76 8.65 7.02 -4.85
N GLU A 77 8.01 7.82 -5.67
CA GLU A 77 7.87 7.53 -7.09
C GLU A 77 9.11 7.87 -7.86
N GLN A 78 10.03 8.52 -7.21
CA GLN A 78 11.26 8.97 -7.83
C GLN A 78 11.90 7.81 -8.57
N PRO A 79 11.90 7.84 -9.88
CA PRO A 79 12.60 6.78 -10.58
C PRO A 79 14.06 7.04 -10.38
N ALA A 80 14.65 6.15 -10.30
CA ALA A 80 16.08 6.33 -10.23
C ALA A 80 16.55 7.23 -11.35
N THR A 81 15.36 8.03 -11.73
CA THR A 81 15.34 8.81 -12.50
C THR A 81 15.32 9.67 -12.88
N GLU A 82 15.01 9.99 -12.74
CA GLU A 82 14.96 10.85 -13.05
C GLU A 82 15.12 11.49 -13.25
N SER A 83 15.19 11.49 -13.27
CA SER A 83 15.30 12.31 -13.41
C SER A 83 15.23 12.97 -13.79
N GLU A 84 15.00 13.03 -13.82
CA GLU A 84 15.01 13.75 -14.14
C GLU A 84 14.73 14.41 -14.38
N ARG A 85 14.55 14.44 -14.44
CA ARG A 85 14.38 15.20 -14.73
C ARG A 85 14.37 15.93 -14.74
N SER A 86 14.32 15.80 -14.71
CA SER A 86 14.42 16.55 -14.81
C SER A 86 14.45 17.27 -14.99
N LYS A 87 14.34 17.30 -14.96
CA LYS A 87 14.50 18.02 -15.21
C LYS A 87 14.57 18.76 -15.52
N GLU A 88 14.47 18.57 -15.49
CA GLU A 88 14.67 19.25 -15.82
C GLU A 88 14.79 19.89 -16.15
N LYS A 89 14.72 19.79 -16.18
CA LYS A 89 14.96 20.49 -16.65
C LYS A 89 15.06 21.05 -17.08
#